data_c732cf0fe8f307758b4ed95111b8dd96
#
_entry.id   c732cf0fe8f307758b4ed95111b8dd96
#
_cell.length_a   1.000
_cell.length_b   1.000
_cell.length_c   1.000
_cell.angle_alpha   90.00
_cell.angle_beta   90.00
_cell.angle_gamma   90.00
#
_symmetry.space_group_name_H-M   'P 1'
#
loop_
_entity.id
_entity.type
_entity.pdbx_description
1 polymer ?
#
loop_
_entity_poly.entity_id
_entity_poly.type
_entity_poly.pdbx_seq_one_letter_code
_entity_poly.pdbx_strand_id
1 'polypeptide(L)'
;MSDQDLTKLADAYIEAYNSGDLDRIGAAIADDIELTHHNRGAHAKGREAAMEMFAGAGQAMPDKHFEGRTSLQSTGQDSVVVRHTFVANPTVDLPGFGPAGEEIRLDLATFIRFRDGLVVEYNDYG
;
A
#
# COMPACT_ATOMS: atom_id res chain seq x y z
N MET A 1 19.70 -4.24 7.61
CA MET A 1 18.80 -3.47 8.50
C MET A 1 18.34 -4.33 9.65
N SER A 2 18.16 -3.71 10.81
CA SER A 2 17.56 -4.40 11.94
C SER A 2 16.04 -4.54 11.75
N ASP A 3 15.42 -5.45 12.50
CA ASP A 3 13.97 -5.63 12.49
C ASP A 3 13.26 -4.33 12.89
N GLN A 4 13.81 -3.57 13.85
CA GLN A 4 13.24 -2.29 14.26
C GLN A 4 13.30 -1.25 13.15
N ASP A 5 14.39 -1.21 12.38
CA ASP A 5 14.51 -0.28 11.25
C ASP A 5 13.49 -0.62 10.18
N LEU A 6 13.31 -1.89 9.86
CA LEU A 6 12.33 -2.35 8.87
C LEU A 6 10.90 -2.01 9.29
N THR A 7 10.56 -2.24 10.55
CA THR A 7 9.20 -1.92 11.03
C THR A 7 8.95 -0.43 11.05
N LYS A 8 9.95 0.39 11.36
CA LYS A 8 9.84 1.86 11.27
C LYS A 8 9.64 2.33 9.84
N LEU A 9 10.35 1.73 8.87
CA LEU A 9 10.16 2.05 7.46
C LEU A 9 8.75 1.70 6.99
N ALA A 10 8.24 0.54 7.42
CA ALA A 10 6.88 0.12 7.09
C ALA A 10 5.85 1.07 7.70
N ASP A 11 6.01 1.47 8.95
CA ASP A 11 5.14 2.45 9.61
C ASP A 11 5.16 3.78 8.85
N ALA A 12 6.33 4.25 8.46
CA ALA A 12 6.47 5.51 7.72
C ALA A 12 5.77 5.45 6.37
N TYR A 13 5.87 4.33 5.66
CA TYR A 13 5.16 4.14 4.39
C TYR A 13 3.65 4.15 4.60
N ILE A 14 3.14 3.41 5.58
CA ILE A 14 1.70 3.33 5.86
C ILE A 14 1.16 4.71 6.27
N GLU A 15 1.91 5.45 7.09
CA GLU A 15 1.53 6.83 7.44
C GLU A 15 1.48 7.74 6.23
N ALA A 16 2.47 7.64 5.33
CA ALA A 16 2.48 8.40 4.09
C ALA A 16 1.26 8.06 3.22
N TYR A 17 0.96 6.78 3.08
CA TYR A 17 -0.21 6.33 2.33
C TYR A 17 -1.50 6.88 2.94
N ASN A 18 -1.66 6.75 4.26
CA ASN A 18 -2.87 7.19 4.97
C ASN A 18 -3.04 8.71 4.94
N SER A 19 -1.95 9.47 4.76
CA SER A 19 -2.03 10.93 4.66
C SER A 19 -2.72 11.40 3.37
N GLY A 20 -2.73 10.55 2.32
CA GLY A 20 -3.22 10.93 1.01
C GLY A 20 -2.31 11.90 0.26
N ASP A 21 -1.17 12.25 0.81
CA ASP A 21 -0.21 13.19 0.21
C ASP A 21 0.69 12.43 -0.78
N LEU A 22 0.49 12.68 -2.07
CA LEU A 22 1.24 12.00 -3.13
C LEU A 22 2.73 12.27 -3.06
N ASP A 23 3.15 13.45 -2.62
CA ASP A 23 4.58 13.77 -2.47
C ASP A 23 5.21 12.91 -1.38
N ARG A 24 4.51 12.71 -0.25
CA ARG A 24 4.99 11.83 0.82
C ARG A 24 5.07 10.38 0.38
N ILE A 25 4.05 9.90 -0.34
CA ILE A 25 4.03 8.54 -0.88
C ILE A 25 5.19 8.37 -1.86
N GLY A 26 5.36 9.32 -2.78
CA GLY A 26 6.43 9.29 -3.77
C GLY A 26 7.82 9.28 -3.16
N ALA A 27 8.01 9.99 -2.03
CA ALA A 27 9.29 10.00 -1.32
C ALA A 27 9.63 8.67 -0.65
N ALA A 28 8.65 7.79 -0.46
CA ALA A 28 8.83 6.50 0.22
C ALA A 28 9.07 5.33 -0.72
N ILE A 29 8.96 5.51 -2.04
CA ILE A 29 9.06 4.43 -3.02
C ILE A 29 10.28 4.56 -3.91
N ALA A 30 10.83 3.40 -4.34
CA ALA A 30 11.96 3.34 -5.27
C ALA A 30 11.51 3.59 -6.71
N ASP A 31 12.45 4.01 -7.58
CA ASP A 31 12.15 4.25 -8.99
C ASP A 31 11.70 2.99 -9.72
N ASP A 32 12.20 1.84 -9.32
CA ASP A 32 11.88 0.54 -9.94
C ASP A 32 10.88 -0.28 -9.12
N ILE A 33 10.03 0.38 -8.33
CA ILE A 33 9.01 -0.30 -7.52
C ILE A 33 8.12 -1.21 -8.37
N GLU A 34 7.79 -2.38 -7.81
CA GLU A 34 6.71 -3.23 -8.29
C GLU A 34 5.62 -3.32 -7.24
N LEU A 35 4.39 -3.02 -7.62
CA LEU A 35 3.24 -2.99 -6.75
C LEU A 35 2.15 -3.89 -7.32
N THR A 36 1.70 -4.88 -6.54
CA THR A 36 0.71 -5.85 -7.00
C THR A 36 -0.35 -6.07 -5.94
N HIS A 37 -1.61 -5.91 -6.35
CA HIS A 37 -2.79 -6.31 -5.57
C HIS A 37 -3.25 -7.65 -6.12
N HIS A 38 -2.79 -8.74 -5.54
CA HIS A 38 -2.93 -10.08 -6.12
C HIS A 38 -4.37 -10.53 -6.28
N ASN A 39 -5.22 -10.24 -5.30
CA ASN A 39 -6.62 -10.66 -5.35
C ASN A 39 -7.48 -9.75 -6.23
N ARG A 40 -6.95 -8.61 -6.67
CA ARG A 40 -7.66 -7.64 -7.52
C ARG A 40 -7.15 -7.60 -8.94
N GLY A 41 -6.05 -8.32 -9.23
CA GLY A 41 -5.46 -8.34 -10.56
C GLY A 41 -4.85 -7.00 -10.99
N ALA A 42 -4.48 -6.14 -10.03
CA ALA A 42 -3.89 -4.84 -10.30
C ALA A 42 -2.38 -4.89 -10.12
N HIS A 43 -1.64 -4.31 -11.05
CA HIS A 43 -0.18 -4.34 -11.04
C HIS A 43 0.37 -3.05 -11.63
N ALA A 44 1.41 -2.51 -10.99
CA ALA A 44 2.16 -1.36 -11.48
C ALA A 44 3.66 -1.65 -11.37
N LYS A 45 4.39 -1.42 -12.45
CA LYS A 45 5.84 -1.56 -12.50
C LYS A 45 6.47 -0.22 -12.81
N GLY A 46 7.38 0.23 -11.93
CA GLY A 46 8.05 1.51 -12.04
C GLY A 46 7.30 2.64 -11.34
N ARG A 47 8.04 3.70 -11.01
CA ARG A 47 7.52 4.86 -10.26
C ARG A 47 6.33 5.53 -10.94
N GLU A 48 6.42 5.77 -12.25
CA GLU A 48 5.37 6.48 -12.98
C GLU A 48 4.04 5.73 -12.89
N ALA A 49 4.05 4.42 -13.19
CA ALA A 49 2.85 3.59 -13.12
C ALA A 49 2.32 3.49 -11.68
N ALA A 50 3.20 3.37 -10.69
CA ALA A 50 2.79 3.32 -9.29
C ALA A 50 2.15 4.64 -8.85
N MET A 51 2.73 5.78 -9.20
CA MET A 51 2.17 7.09 -8.85
C MET A 51 0.83 7.35 -9.53
N GLU A 52 0.66 6.91 -10.77
CA GLU A 52 -0.65 6.97 -11.46
C GLU A 52 -1.70 6.14 -10.71
N MET A 53 -1.33 4.95 -10.24
CA MET A 53 -2.22 4.09 -9.46
C MET A 53 -2.61 4.76 -8.14
N PHE A 54 -1.67 5.34 -7.40
CA PHE A 54 -1.96 6.06 -6.16
C PHE A 54 -2.87 7.27 -6.42
N ALA A 55 -2.59 8.05 -7.46
CA ALA A 55 -3.39 9.23 -7.79
C ALA A 55 -4.83 8.83 -8.17
N GLY A 56 -4.98 7.81 -9.00
CA GLY A 56 -6.29 7.30 -9.41
C GLY A 56 -7.09 6.76 -8.24
N ALA A 57 -6.45 6.00 -7.36
CA ALA A 57 -7.10 5.48 -6.16
C ALA A 57 -7.54 6.62 -5.23
N GLY A 58 -6.71 7.66 -5.07
CA GLY A 58 -7.05 8.82 -4.25
C GLY A 58 -8.22 9.62 -4.78
N GLN A 59 -8.38 9.70 -6.10
CA GLN A 59 -9.53 10.36 -6.73
C GLN A 59 -10.81 9.54 -6.58
N ALA A 60 -10.71 8.23 -6.74
CA ALA A 60 -11.86 7.32 -6.67
C ALA A 60 -12.27 7.03 -5.22
N MET A 61 -11.33 7.05 -4.29
CA MET A 61 -11.51 6.70 -2.87
C MET A 61 -10.80 7.73 -1.99
N PRO A 62 -11.34 8.97 -1.85
CA PRO A 62 -10.63 10.04 -1.15
C PRO A 62 -10.34 9.74 0.32
N ASP A 63 -11.12 8.87 0.95
CA ASP A 63 -10.99 8.50 2.36
C ASP A 63 -10.24 7.19 2.58
N LYS A 64 -9.62 6.62 1.54
CA LYS A 64 -8.91 5.35 1.65
C LYS A 64 -7.81 5.41 2.70
N HIS A 65 -7.72 4.34 3.49
CA HIS A 65 -6.68 4.22 4.52
C HIS A 65 -6.56 2.77 4.99
N PHE A 66 -5.46 2.48 5.65
CA PHE A 66 -5.27 1.23 6.37
C PHE A 66 -5.55 1.44 7.85
N GLU A 67 -6.23 0.48 8.47
CA GLU A 67 -6.53 0.49 9.90
C GLU A 67 -6.50 -0.94 10.46
N GLY A 68 -6.75 -1.09 11.75
CA GLY A 68 -6.96 -2.41 12.35
C GLY A 68 -5.77 -3.34 12.27
N ARG A 69 -4.55 -2.81 12.32
CA ARG A 69 -3.35 -3.64 12.27
C ARG A 69 -3.34 -4.66 13.39
N THR A 70 -3.19 -5.95 13.03
CA THR A 70 -3.08 -7.05 13.99
C THR A 70 -1.66 -7.57 14.12
N SER A 71 -0.80 -7.36 13.13
CA SER A 71 0.62 -7.72 13.24
C SER A 71 1.48 -6.91 12.25
N LEU A 72 2.75 -6.74 12.61
CA LEU A 72 3.79 -6.17 11.77
C LEU A 72 5.09 -6.85 12.15
N GLN A 73 5.66 -7.63 11.25
CA GLN A 73 6.85 -8.45 11.52
C GLN A 73 7.82 -8.40 10.35
N SER A 74 9.12 -8.42 10.64
CA SER A 74 10.12 -8.64 9.60
C SER A 74 10.06 -10.10 9.12
N THR A 75 10.26 -10.29 7.81
CA THR A 75 10.24 -11.61 7.18
C THR A 75 11.57 -11.97 6.53
N GLY A 76 12.62 -11.24 6.88
CA GLY A 76 13.96 -11.42 6.34
C GLY A 76 14.81 -10.20 6.63
N GLN A 77 15.86 -9.99 5.85
CA GLN A 77 16.78 -8.88 6.06
C GLN A 77 16.25 -7.55 5.54
N ASP A 78 15.31 -7.58 4.62
CA ASP A 78 14.84 -6.39 3.91
C ASP A 78 13.32 -6.31 3.74
N SER A 79 12.56 -7.20 4.38
CA SER A 79 11.12 -7.34 4.15
C SER A 79 10.32 -7.37 5.44
N VAL A 80 9.07 -6.93 5.34
CA VAL A 80 8.08 -7.06 6.42
C VAL A 80 6.79 -7.65 5.87
N VAL A 81 5.98 -8.23 6.76
CA VAL A 81 4.57 -8.50 6.51
C VAL A 81 3.74 -7.73 7.53
N VAL A 82 2.69 -7.08 7.06
CA VAL A 82 1.72 -6.40 7.91
C VAL A 82 0.33 -6.98 7.63
N ARG A 83 -0.40 -7.29 8.72
CA ARG A 83 -1.81 -7.66 8.64
C ARG A 83 -2.64 -6.49 9.12
N HIS A 84 -3.48 -5.99 8.24
CA HIS A 84 -4.33 -4.83 8.49
C HIS A 84 -5.55 -4.85 7.59
N THR A 85 -6.40 -3.85 7.73
CA THR A 85 -7.62 -3.71 6.94
C THR A 85 -7.54 -2.48 6.08
N PHE A 86 -7.81 -2.63 4.78
CA PHE A 86 -7.98 -1.50 3.87
C PHE A 86 -9.46 -1.09 3.91
N VAL A 87 -9.70 0.19 4.12
CA VAL A 87 -11.04 0.77 4.20
C VAL A 87 -11.16 1.95 3.25
N ALA A 88 -12.24 2.00 2.49
CA ALA A 88 -12.50 3.10 1.58
C ALA A 88 -13.97 3.17 1.22
N ASN A 89 -14.42 4.37 0.83
CA ASN A 89 -15.76 4.59 0.27
C ASN A 89 -15.59 5.15 -1.14
N PRO A 90 -15.76 4.33 -2.19
CA PRO A 90 -15.54 4.78 -3.55
C PRO A 90 -16.63 5.75 -4.00
N THR A 91 -16.25 6.73 -4.81
CA THR A 91 -17.16 7.69 -5.42
C THR A 91 -17.60 7.26 -6.83
N VAL A 92 -16.97 6.23 -7.37
CA VAL A 92 -17.27 5.62 -8.66
C VAL A 92 -17.23 4.10 -8.52
N ASP A 93 -17.82 3.38 -9.47
CA ASP A 93 -17.74 1.93 -9.50
C ASP A 93 -16.29 1.51 -9.79
N LEU A 94 -15.75 0.60 -8.98
CA LEU A 94 -14.39 0.09 -9.13
C LEU A 94 -14.42 -1.42 -9.34
N PRO A 95 -14.20 -1.90 -10.58
CA PRO A 95 -14.15 -3.34 -10.86
C PRO A 95 -13.08 -4.02 -9.98
N GLY A 96 -13.45 -5.12 -9.34
CA GLY A 96 -12.58 -5.85 -8.42
C GLY A 96 -12.56 -5.32 -6.99
N PHE A 97 -13.12 -4.12 -6.74
CA PHE A 97 -13.18 -3.52 -5.40
C PHE A 97 -14.61 -3.35 -4.90
N GLY A 98 -15.45 -2.65 -5.62
CA GLY A 98 -16.84 -2.48 -5.21
C GLY A 98 -17.55 -1.35 -5.95
N PRO A 99 -18.88 -1.24 -5.79
CA PRO A 99 -19.68 -0.18 -6.41
C PRO A 99 -19.56 1.15 -5.65
N ALA A 100 -19.88 2.24 -6.36
CA ALA A 100 -19.90 3.57 -5.76
C ALA A 100 -20.85 3.62 -4.57
N GLY A 101 -20.38 4.27 -3.48
CA GLY A 101 -21.19 4.50 -2.29
C GLY A 101 -21.25 3.33 -1.30
N GLU A 102 -20.67 2.18 -1.61
CA GLU A 102 -20.56 1.05 -0.67
C GLU A 102 -19.16 0.96 -0.07
N GLU A 103 -19.09 0.86 1.26
CA GLU A 103 -17.81 0.74 1.96
C GLU A 103 -17.06 -0.52 1.52
N ILE A 104 -15.78 -0.34 1.20
CA ILE A 104 -14.85 -1.43 0.95
C ILE A 104 -14.10 -1.72 2.25
N ARG A 105 -14.07 -2.99 2.68
CA ARG A 105 -13.25 -3.45 3.79
C ARG A 105 -12.54 -4.73 3.36
N LEU A 106 -11.22 -4.66 3.27
CA LEU A 106 -10.39 -5.79 2.83
C LEU A 106 -9.38 -6.12 3.92
N ASP A 107 -9.47 -7.32 4.46
CA ASP A 107 -8.45 -7.83 5.39
C ASP A 107 -7.28 -8.32 4.57
N LEU A 108 -6.15 -7.63 4.69
CA LEU A 108 -4.98 -7.84 3.85
C LEU A 108 -3.79 -8.36 4.63
N ALA A 109 -3.00 -9.22 3.98
CA ALA A 109 -1.62 -9.48 4.32
C ALA A 109 -0.77 -8.77 3.26
N THR A 110 0.03 -7.80 3.69
CA THR A 110 0.83 -6.97 2.81
C THR A 110 2.31 -7.24 3.06
N PHE A 111 3.02 -7.65 2.00
CA PHE A 111 4.46 -7.90 2.05
C PHE A 111 5.17 -6.73 1.40
N ILE A 112 6.08 -6.11 2.12
CA ILE A 112 6.82 -4.93 1.65
C ILE A 112 8.30 -5.22 1.74
N ARG A 113 9.01 -5.07 0.61
CA ARG A 113 10.46 -5.17 0.57
C ARG A 113 11.06 -3.79 0.35
N PHE A 114 12.13 -3.51 1.09
CA PHE A 114 12.84 -2.23 1.05
C PHE A 114 14.24 -2.40 0.47
N ARG A 115 14.70 -1.34 -0.22
CA ARG A 115 16.08 -1.19 -0.66
C ARG A 115 16.46 0.27 -0.47
N ASP A 116 17.57 0.51 0.23
CA ASP A 116 18.04 1.86 0.55
C ASP A 116 16.99 2.72 1.25
N GLY A 117 16.17 2.10 2.11
CA GLY A 117 15.10 2.78 2.84
C GLY A 117 13.83 3.06 2.04
N LEU A 118 13.76 2.62 0.79
CA LEU A 118 12.62 2.85 -0.10
C LEU A 118 11.90 1.53 -0.41
N VAL A 119 10.57 1.62 -0.60
CA VAL A 119 9.77 0.46 -1.00
C VAL A 119 10.12 0.07 -2.43
N VAL A 120 10.59 -1.14 -2.63
CA VAL A 120 10.94 -1.68 -3.95
C VAL A 120 9.95 -2.75 -4.42
N GLU A 121 9.30 -3.46 -3.50
CA GLU A 121 8.21 -4.38 -3.80
C GLU A 121 7.09 -4.23 -2.78
N TYR A 122 5.88 -4.26 -3.28
CA TYR A 122 4.66 -4.21 -2.48
C TYR A 122 3.70 -5.26 -3.03
N ASN A 123 3.33 -6.22 -2.20
CA ASN A 123 2.41 -7.29 -2.60
C ASN A 123 1.35 -7.45 -1.53
N ASP A 124 0.08 -7.26 -1.87
CA ASP A 124 -0.99 -7.55 -0.95
C ASP A 124 -1.88 -8.70 -1.40
N TYR A 125 -2.42 -9.41 -0.43
CA TYR A 125 -3.27 -10.58 -0.57
C TYR A 125 -4.47 -10.44 0.36
N GLY A 126 -5.67 -10.76 -0.13
CA GLY A 126 -6.89 -10.71 0.68
C GLY A 126 -8.10 -10.02 0.09
#